data_1b40b64ff5d4995c2d2d3edf48e0e6ac
#
_entry.id   1b40b64ff5d4995c2d2d3edf48e0e6ac
#
_cell.length_a   1.000
_cell.length_b   1.000
_cell.length_c   1.000
_cell.angle_alpha   90.00
_cell.angle_beta   90.00
_cell.angle_gamma   90.00
#
_symmetry.space_group_name_H-M   'P 1'
#
loop_
_entity.id
_entity.type
_entity.pdbx_description
1 polymer ?
#
loop_
_entity_poly.entity_id
_entity_poly.type
_entity_poly.pdbx_seq_one_letter_code
_entity_poly.pdbx_strand_id
1 'polypeptide(L)'
;MPNIQEIYKKKTKKSSKLFAKAKKVHINGVHHNIRFFEPYPFVTKSAEGKFLKDIDSNKYVDYWMGHWSLILGHARKQVQKKAAEQL
;
A
#
# COMPACT_ATOMS: atom_id res chain seq x y z
N MET A 1 -2.77 -23.98 14.73
CA MET A 1 -2.11 -22.74 14.30
C MET A 1 -3.07 -21.88 13.49
N PRO A 2 -3.17 -20.59 13.75
CA PRO A 2 -3.92 -19.71 12.86
C PRO A 2 -3.26 -19.69 11.49
N ASN A 3 -4.04 -19.68 10.41
CA ASN A 3 -3.49 -19.57 9.08
C ASN A 3 -3.05 -18.13 8.80
N ILE A 4 -2.29 -17.92 7.73
CA ILE A 4 -1.72 -16.62 7.40
C ILE A 4 -2.80 -15.56 7.12
N GLN A 5 -3.94 -15.96 6.55
CA GLN A 5 -5.06 -15.05 6.29
C GLN A 5 -5.69 -14.53 7.58
N GLU A 6 -5.83 -15.39 8.60
CA GLU A 6 -6.33 -14.98 9.91
C GLU A 6 -5.41 -13.97 10.58
N ILE A 7 -4.10 -14.21 10.53
CA ILE A 7 -3.10 -13.29 11.05
C ILE A 7 -3.18 -11.94 10.31
N TYR A 8 -3.29 -11.97 8.99
CA TYR A 8 -3.42 -10.77 8.16
C TYR A 8 -4.67 -9.95 8.55
N LYS A 9 -5.82 -10.61 8.66
CA LYS A 9 -7.08 -9.95 9.04
C LYS A 9 -6.98 -9.26 10.41
N LYS A 10 -6.32 -9.90 11.37
CA LYS A 10 -6.13 -9.30 12.70
C LYS A 10 -5.26 -8.05 12.66
N LYS A 11 -4.25 -8.03 11.79
CA LYS A 11 -3.29 -6.92 11.69
C LYS A 11 -3.74 -5.78 10.79
N THR A 12 -4.79 -5.97 9.97
CA THR A 12 -5.19 -5.00 8.95
C THR A 12 -6.67 -4.64 9.02
N LYS A 13 -7.19 -4.42 10.24
CA LYS A 13 -8.61 -4.12 10.46
C LYS A 13 -9.07 -2.83 9.78
N LYS A 14 -8.25 -1.79 9.80
CA LYS A 14 -8.59 -0.51 9.14
C LYS A 14 -8.60 -0.66 7.62
N SER A 15 -7.67 -1.41 7.05
CA SER A 15 -7.67 -1.73 5.62
C SER A 15 -8.93 -2.47 5.22
N SER A 16 -9.38 -3.42 6.04
CA SER A 16 -10.64 -4.15 5.81
C SER A 16 -11.83 -3.21 5.73
N LYS A 17 -11.93 -2.24 6.65
CA LYS A 17 -13.03 -1.26 6.65
C LYS A 17 -13.00 -0.35 5.43
N LEU A 18 -11.82 0.11 5.02
CA LEU A 18 -11.67 0.94 3.82
C LEU A 18 -11.97 0.15 2.55
N PHE A 19 -11.57 -1.12 2.50
CA PHE A 19 -11.91 -1.99 1.37
C PHE A 19 -13.41 -2.16 1.22
N ALA A 20 -14.14 -2.35 2.33
CA ALA A 20 -15.59 -2.44 2.31
C ALA A 20 -16.24 -1.17 1.73
N LYS A 21 -15.70 0.02 2.04
CA LYS A 21 -16.14 1.29 1.43
C LYS A 21 -15.77 1.37 -0.04
N ALA A 22 -14.54 0.98 -0.40
CA ALA A 22 -14.04 1.03 -1.77
C ALA A 22 -14.85 0.15 -2.71
N LYS A 23 -15.34 -1.00 -2.26
CA LYS A 23 -16.19 -1.90 -3.05
C LYS A 23 -17.50 -1.25 -3.51
N LYS A 24 -17.97 -0.22 -2.81
CA LYS A 24 -19.20 0.49 -3.17
C LYS A 24 -19.01 1.43 -4.36
N VAL A 25 -17.80 1.88 -4.63
CA VAL A 25 -17.49 2.89 -5.65
C VAL A 25 -16.50 2.42 -6.71
N HIS A 26 -15.79 1.33 -6.48
CA HIS A 26 -14.82 0.75 -7.41
C HIS A 26 -15.07 -0.73 -7.62
N ILE A 27 -14.89 -1.21 -8.84
CA ILE A 27 -14.95 -2.65 -9.16
C ILE A 27 -13.85 -3.36 -8.35
N ASN A 28 -14.22 -4.41 -7.62
CA ASN A 28 -13.33 -5.15 -6.71
C ASN A 28 -12.63 -4.29 -5.64
N GLY A 29 -13.10 -3.06 -5.42
CA GLY A 29 -12.54 -2.17 -4.39
C GLY A 29 -11.14 -1.64 -4.70
N VAL A 30 -10.67 -1.74 -5.94
CA VAL A 30 -9.33 -1.30 -6.35
C VAL A 30 -9.37 -0.46 -7.62
N HIS A 31 -8.38 0.42 -7.79
CA HIS A 31 -8.24 1.24 -9.00
C HIS A 31 -7.62 0.47 -10.17
N HIS A 32 -6.93 -0.63 -9.88
CA HIS A 32 -6.24 -1.44 -10.88
C HIS A 32 -6.29 -2.91 -10.48
N ASN A 33 -6.63 -3.80 -11.41
CA ASN A 33 -6.83 -5.24 -11.12
C ASN A 33 -5.64 -5.90 -10.44
N ILE A 34 -4.43 -5.55 -10.81
CA ILE A 34 -3.20 -6.14 -10.26
C ILE A 34 -3.05 -5.88 -8.76
N ARG A 35 -3.76 -4.89 -8.22
CA ARG A 35 -3.71 -4.55 -6.79
C ARG A 35 -4.66 -5.37 -5.95
N PHE A 36 -5.55 -6.12 -6.59
CA PHE A 36 -6.51 -6.96 -5.87
C PHE A 36 -5.86 -8.29 -5.45
N PHE A 37 -6.02 -8.67 -4.18
CA PHE A 37 -5.69 -10.00 -3.68
C PHE A 37 -6.57 -10.34 -2.48
N GLU A 38 -6.75 -11.63 -2.26
CA GLU A 38 -7.56 -12.15 -1.16
C GLU A 38 -6.79 -12.10 0.19
N PRO A 39 -7.45 -11.80 1.31
CA PRO A 39 -8.88 -11.49 1.43
C PRO A 39 -9.24 -10.05 1.04
N TYR A 40 -8.31 -9.15 1.10
CA TYR A 40 -8.39 -7.76 0.66
C TYR A 40 -6.99 -7.14 0.66
N PRO A 41 -6.71 -6.15 -0.20
CA PRO A 41 -5.42 -5.45 -0.15
C PRO A 41 -5.33 -4.53 1.07
N PHE A 42 -4.13 -4.39 1.63
CA PHE A 42 -3.87 -3.39 2.65
C PHE A 42 -3.82 -1.99 2.00
N VAL A 43 -4.11 -0.96 2.79
CA VAL A 43 -4.08 0.42 2.33
C VAL A 43 -2.82 1.10 2.86
N THR A 44 -1.99 1.61 1.95
CA THR A 44 -0.75 2.29 2.27
C THR A 44 -1.04 3.70 2.79
N LYS A 45 -0.46 4.04 3.94
CA LYS A 45 -0.52 5.39 4.53
C LYS A 45 0.68 6.22 4.10
N SER A 46 1.87 5.64 4.12
CA SER A 46 3.11 6.35 3.80
C SER A 46 4.16 5.38 3.26
N ALA A 47 5.14 5.92 2.57
CA ALA A 47 6.25 5.14 2.03
C ALA A 47 7.52 5.99 2.11
N GLU A 48 8.63 5.38 2.54
CA GLU A 48 9.93 6.03 2.62
C GLU A 48 11.04 5.00 2.43
N GLY A 49 11.99 5.30 1.52
CA GLY A 49 13.08 4.40 1.18
C GLY A 49 12.55 3.05 0.70
N LYS A 50 12.92 1.99 1.39
CA LYS A 50 12.48 0.62 1.07
C LYS A 50 11.20 0.19 1.79
N PHE A 51 10.63 1.05 2.63
CA PHE A 51 9.53 0.69 3.50
C PHE A 51 8.20 1.29 3.09
N LEU A 52 7.13 0.50 3.26
CA LEU A 52 5.74 0.95 3.24
C LEU A 52 5.17 0.85 4.64
N LYS A 53 4.27 1.75 4.99
CA LYS A 53 3.50 1.69 6.23
C LYS A 53 2.02 1.74 5.89
N ASP A 54 1.25 0.79 6.38
CA ASP A 54 -0.19 0.76 6.13
C ASP A 54 -0.96 1.61 7.17
N ILE A 55 -2.27 1.74 6.98
CA ILE A 55 -3.14 2.51 7.88
C ILE A 55 -3.31 1.85 9.24
N ASP A 56 -2.95 0.57 9.38
CA ASP A 56 -2.94 -0.17 10.64
C ASP A 56 -1.58 -0.12 11.34
N SER A 57 -0.65 0.68 10.82
CA SER A 57 0.72 0.87 11.34
C SER A 57 1.65 -0.33 11.19
N ASN A 58 1.32 -1.27 10.33
CA ASN A 58 2.23 -2.34 9.95
C ASN A 58 3.27 -1.81 8.95
N LYS A 59 4.50 -2.31 9.07
CA LYS A 59 5.62 -1.90 8.22
C LYS A 59 6.02 -3.06 7.31
N TYR A 60 6.21 -2.76 6.03
CA TYR A 60 6.57 -3.74 5.01
C TYR A 60 7.81 -3.29 4.27
N VAL A 61 8.61 -4.25 3.79
CA VAL A 61 9.67 -3.98 2.83
C VAL A 61 9.06 -4.09 1.43
N ASP A 62 9.19 -3.03 0.64
CA ASP A 62 8.61 -2.98 -0.70
C ASP A 62 9.60 -3.49 -1.75
N TYR A 63 9.30 -4.63 -2.34
CA TYR A 63 10.04 -5.18 -3.47
C TYR A 63 9.42 -4.81 -4.82
N TRP A 64 8.22 -4.23 -4.82
CA TRP A 64 7.51 -3.85 -6.05
C TRP A 64 7.96 -2.51 -6.61
N MET A 65 8.18 -1.53 -5.74
CA MET A 65 8.72 -0.19 -6.05
C MET A 65 8.04 0.49 -7.24
N GLY A 66 6.70 0.54 -7.19
CA GLY A 66 5.92 1.21 -8.25
C GLY A 66 6.18 0.63 -9.63
N HIS A 67 6.04 -0.68 -9.81
CA HIS A 67 6.37 -1.40 -11.03
C HIS A 67 7.85 -1.27 -11.40
N TRP A 68 8.72 -1.33 -10.37
CA TRP A 68 10.18 -1.25 -10.48
C TRP A 68 10.69 0.11 -11.00
N SER A 69 9.84 1.13 -11.01
CA SER A 69 10.24 2.48 -11.45
C SER A 69 10.99 3.28 -10.39
N LEU A 70 10.81 2.95 -9.12
CA LEU A 70 11.38 3.68 -7.99
C LEU A 70 12.76 3.13 -7.59
N ILE A 71 13.71 3.19 -8.49
CA ILE A 71 15.05 2.61 -8.30
C ILE A 71 15.82 3.23 -7.12
N LEU A 72 15.49 4.46 -6.70
CA LEU A 72 16.08 5.15 -5.54
C LEU A 72 15.24 5.05 -4.28
N GLY A 73 14.15 4.25 -4.31
CA GLY A 73 13.22 4.09 -3.21
C GLY A 73 12.13 5.15 -3.17
N HIS A 74 11.23 5.00 -2.20
CA HIS A 74 10.10 5.93 -2.00
C HIS A 74 10.56 7.24 -1.39
N ALA A 75 9.92 8.34 -1.78
CA ALA A 75 10.06 9.65 -1.15
C ALA A 75 11.52 10.14 -1.07
N ARG A 76 12.32 9.87 -2.10
CA ARG A 76 13.70 10.36 -2.16
C ARG A 76 13.70 11.88 -2.16
N LYS A 77 14.27 12.48 -1.10
CA LYS A 77 14.20 13.94 -0.87
C LYS A 77 14.77 14.76 -2.02
N GLN A 78 15.85 14.32 -2.62
CA GLN A 78 16.49 15.00 -3.76
C GLN A 78 15.57 15.02 -4.98
N VAL A 79 14.85 13.92 -5.26
CA VAL A 79 13.89 13.84 -6.35
C VAL A 79 12.68 14.71 -6.08
N GLN A 80 12.14 14.65 -4.85
CA GLN A 80 11.00 15.48 -4.44
C GLN A 80 11.31 16.98 -4.57
N LYS A 81 12.52 17.38 -4.16
CA LYS A 81 12.96 18.78 -4.27
C LYS A 81 12.99 19.22 -5.73
N LYS A 82 13.56 18.43 -6.62
CA LYS A 82 13.60 18.75 -8.04
C LYS A 82 12.22 18.81 -8.67
N ALA A 83 11.33 17.88 -8.32
CA ALA A 83 9.94 17.90 -8.78
C ALA A 83 9.22 19.16 -8.32
N ALA A 84 9.36 19.56 -7.05
CA ALA A 84 8.75 20.76 -6.51
C ALA A 84 9.24 22.03 -7.19
N GLU A 85 10.52 22.11 -7.56
CA GLU A 85 11.11 23.24 -8.30
C GLU A 85 10.49 23.41 -9.69
N GLN A 86 9.97 22.33 -10.30
CA GLN A 86 9.35 22.37 -11.63
C GLN A 86 7.84 22.66 -11.60
N LEU A 87 7.23 22.54 -10.46
CA LEU A 87 5.81 22.87 -10.26
C LEU A 87 5.65 24.35 -9.85
#